data_48f1e0387412f572a108b80b4cb46f88
#
_entry.id   48f1e0387412f572a108b80b4cb46f88
#
_cell.length_a   1.000
_cell.length_b   1.000
_cell.length_c   1.000
_cell.angle_alpha   90.00
_cell.angle_beta   90.00
_cell.angle_gamma   90.00
#
_symmetry.space_group_name_H-M   'P 1'
#
loop_
_entity.id
_entity.type
_entity.pdbx_description
1 polymer ?
#
loop_
_entity_poly.entity_id
_entity_poly.type
_entity_poly.pdbx_seq_one_letter_code
_entity_poly.pdbx_strand_id
1 'polypeptide(L)'
;LTEVLASSYPAVAAMVGEEFFAAAARGFVLAEPLQEGSVMHYGAGFGDWLTRLPTTQALPWLGELARFEWLLERASLLAPEARRWPAERLAALAPSQWDRLVLHPACDLLLLESQHPVLALWQMALHGGETVSELDAPCWLALKKRPGHRVEPVPLEATPWRLLQGCQQGRSLASLLAREPAMAEHLAPL
;
A
#
# COMPACT_ATOMS: atom_id res chain seq x y z
N LEU A 1 -4.88 16.54 17.41
CA LEU A 1 -4.01 15.83 16.45
C LEU A 1 -3.76 14.37 16.87
N THR A 2 -3.57 14.08 18.17
CA THR A 2 -3.40 12.70 18.65
C THR A 2 -4.62 11.82 18.38
N GLU A 3 -5.83 12.36 18.48
CA GLU A 3 -7.08 11.65 18.11
C GLU A 3 -7.16 11.38 16.60
N VAL A 4 -6.67 12.31 15.77
CA VAL A 4 -6.58 12.11 14.31
C VAL A 4 -5.65 10.93 14.02
N LEU A 5 -4.47 10.87 14.66
CA LEU A 5 -3.56 9.73 14.51
C LEU A 5 -4.20 8.42 14.99
N ALA A 6 -4.91 8.42 16.12
CA ALA A 6 -5.59 7.23 16.61
C ALA A 6 -6.68 6.72 15.63
N SER A 7 -7.37 7.64 14.95
CA SER A 7 -8.35 7.30 13.91
C SER A 7 -7.70 6.72 12.64
N SER A 8 -6.52 7.24 12.26
CA SER A 8 -5.82 6.81 11.04
C SER A 8 -4.99 5.53 11.24
N TYR A 9 -4.64 5.18 12.49
CA TYR A 9 -3.75 4.07 12.83
C TYR A 9 -4.34 3.12 13.89
N PRO A 10 -5.56 2.62 13.70
CA PRO A 10 -6.24 1.79 14.70
C PRO A 10 -5.55 0.44 14.96
N ALA A 11 -4.95 -0.21 13.94
CA ALA A 11 -4.25 -1.47 14.15
C ALA A 11 -2.92 -1.26 14.89
N VAL A 12 -2.18 -0.20 14.55
CA VAL A 12 -0.99 0.18 15.33
C VAL A 12 -1.36 0.40 16.79
N ALA A 13 -2.42 1.18 17.07
CA ALA A 13 -2.88 1.45 18.43
C ALA A 13 -3.26 0.15 19.17
N ALA A 14 -3.99 -0.76 18.50
CA ALA A 14 -4.37 -2.04 19.08
C ALA A 14 -3.17 -2.94 19.41
N MET A 15 -2.14 -2.92 18.57
CA MET A 15 -0.94 -3.75 18.74
C MET A 15 -0.01 -3.28 19.85
N VAL A 16 0.12 -1.98 20.06
CA VAL A 16 1.05 -1.41 21.06
C VAL A 16 0.37 -1.01 22.36
N GLY A 17 -0.97 -0.94 22.39
CA GLY A 17 -1.78 -0.48 23.49
C GLY A 17 -1.90 1.04 23.57
N GLU A 18 -2.96 1.50 24.24
CA GLU A 18 -3.40 2.89 24.25
C GLU A 18 -2.35 3.84 24.85
N GLU A 19 -1.71 3.43 25.94
CA GLU A 19 -0.73 4.27 26.65
C GLU A 19 0.51 4.54 25.78
N PHE A 20 1.07 3.49 25.19
CA PHE A 20 2.23 3.61 24.30
C PHE A 20 1.87 4.44 23.06
N PHE A 21 0.74 4.12 22.41
CA PHE A 21 0.29 4.84 21.24
C PHE A 21 0.13 6.33 21.51
N ALA A 22 -0.52 6.70 22.63
CA ALA A 22 -0.72 8.08 23.02
C ALA A 22 0.60 8.82 23.28
N ALA A 23 1.60 8.14 23.86
CA ALA A 23 2.93 8.71 24.06
C ALA A 23 3.66 8.95 22.72
N ALA A 24 3.64 7.95 21.82
CA ALA A 24 4.25 8.06 20.48
C ALA A 24 3.57 9.14 19.64
N ALA A 25 2.24 9.20 19.65
CA ALA A 25 1.47 10.21 18.93
C ALA A 25 1.76 11.63 19.44
N ARG A 26 1.87 11.84 20.76
CA ARG A 26 2.27 13.13 21.33
C ARG A 26 3.69 13.51 20.90
N GLY A 27 4.62 12.56 20.90
CA GLY A 27 5.98 12.78 20.43
C GLY A 27 6.03 13.20 18.97
N PHE A 28 5.26 12.53 18.12
CA PHE A 28 5.14 12.89 16.71
C PHE A 28 4.55 14.28 16.51
N VAL A 29 3.46 14.63 17.20
CA VAL A 29 2.83 15.97 17.11
C VAL A 29 3.79 17.08 17.49
N LEU A 30 4.66 16.85 18.47
CA LEU A 30 5.66 17.82 18.89
C LEU A 30 6.81 17.96 17.87
N ALA A 31 7.22 16.86 17.25
CA ALA A 31 8.30 16.85 16.27
C ALA A 31 7.85 17.32 14.87
N GLU A 32 6.64 16.97 14.49
CA GLU A 32 6.06 17.25 13.16
C GLU A 32 4.73 18.03 13.35
N PRO A 33 4.79 19.31 13.72
CA PRO A 33 3.59 20.11 13.94
C PRO A 33 2.82 20.30 12.61
N LEU A 34 1.50 20.40 12.72
CA LEU A 34 0.64 20.68 11.57
C LEU A 34 1.02 22.03 10.97
N GLN A 35 1.43 22.03 9.70
CA GLN A 35 1.84 23.23 8.98
C GLN A 35 0.73 23.78 8.07
N GLU A 36 -0.23 22.93 7.71
CA GLU A 36 -1.36 23.28 6.85
C GLU A 36 -2.64 23.42 7.69
N GLY A 37 -3.60 24.22 7.23
CA GLY A 37 -4.90 24.37 7.89
C GLY A 37 -5.82 23.13 7.80
N SER A 38 -5.35 22.02 7.21
CA SER A 38 -6.10 20.77 7.03
C SER A 38 -5.38 19.60 7.68
N VAL A 39 -6.13 18.79 8.41
CA VAL A 39 -5.64 17.53 9.01
C VAL A 39 -5.68 16.34 8.04
N MET A 40 -6.19 16.53 6.82
CA MET A 40 -6.43 15.44 5.86
C MET A 40 -5.17 14.64 5.49
N HIS A 41 -4.02 15.29 5.52
CA HIS A 41 -2.73 14.67 5.22
C HIS A 41 -1.83 14.57 6.45
N TYR A 42 -2.36 14.90 7.63
CA TYR A 42 -1.59 14.84 8.84
C TYR A 42 -1.41 13.41 9.32
N GLY A 43 -0.17 13.02 9.54
CA GLY A 43 0.19 11.66 9.97
C GLY A 43 0.97 10.85 8.93
N ALA A 44 1.12 11.31 7.69
CA ALA A 44 1.83 10.60 6.62
C ALA A 44 3.22 10.06 7.03
N GLY A 45 3.94 10.80 7.88
CA GLY A 45 5.26 10.44 8.40
C GLY A 45 5.26 9.58 9.65
N PHE A 46 4.10 9.21 10.19
CA PHE A 46 4.03 8.53 11.48
C PHE A 46 4.70 7.14 11.47
N GLY A 47 4.59 6.40 10.36
CA GLY A 47 5.29 5.12 10.20
C GLY A 47 6.82 5.28 10.26
N ASP A 48 7.36 6.31 9.59
CA ASP A 48 8.79 6.61 9.63
C ASP A 48 9.23 7.12 11.01
N TRP A 49 8.37 7.84 11.69
CA TRP A 49 8.58 8.27 13.07
C TRP A 49 8.69 7.06 14.00
N LEU A 50 7.73 6.12 13.94
CA LEU A 50 7.76 4.90 14.73
C LEU A 50 9.03 4.08 14.49
N THR A 51 9.49 3.95 13.26
CA THR A 51 10.72 3.22 12.93
C THR A 51 11.96 3.81 13.60
N ARG A 52 11.97 5.12 13.86
CA ARG A 52 13.11 5.84 14.50
C ARG A 52 13.09 5.82 16.02
N LEU A 53 11.97 5.44 16.65
CA LEU A 53 11.88 5.39 18.11
C LEU A 53 12.71 4.22 18.66
N PRO A 54 13.58 4.46 19.68
CA PRO A 54 14.33 3.38 20.31
C PRO A 54 13.43 2.29 20.92
N THR A 55 12.26 2.67 21.40
CA THR A 55 11.30 1.78 22.06
C THR A 55 10.59 0.82 21.09
N THR A 56 10.64 1.06 19.78
CA THR A 56 10.02 0.22 18.74
C THR A 56 11.03 -0.65 18.00
N GLN A 57 12.30 -0.61 18.35
CA GLN A 57 13.34 -1.42 17.68
C GLN A 57 13.06 -2.94 17.75
N ALA A 58 12.38 -3.40 18.80
CA ALA A 58 11.94 -4.79 18.93
C ALA A 58 10.70 -5.14 18.07
N LEU A 59 10.10 -4.13 17.39
CA LEU A 59 8.88 -4.24 16.59
C LEU A 59 9.13 -3.67 15.18
N PRO A 60 10.03 -4.28 14.37
CA PRO A 60 10.44 -3.71 13.07
C PRO A 60 9.27 -3.58 12.09
N TRP A 61 8.25 -4.42 12.22
CA TRP A 61 7.02 -4.40 11.41
C TRP A 61 6.09 -3.22 11.73
N LEU A 62 6.25 -2.55 12.87
CA LEU A 62 5.30 -1.53 13.34
C LEU A 62 5.23 -0.31 12.40
N GLY A 63 6.38 0.16 11.93
CA GLY A 63 6.44 1.26 10.97
C GLY A 63 5.81 0.90 9.62
N GLU A 64 5.99 -0.36 9.17
CA GLU A 64 5.39 -0.84 7.92
C GLU A 64 3.88 -1.06 8.05
N LEU A 65 3.40 -1.52 9.22
CA LEU A 65 1.97 -1.58 9.52
C LEU A 65 1.35 -0.17 9.47
N ALA A 66 2.01 0.82 10.05
CA ALA A 66 1.54 2.20 9.98
C ALA A 66 1.51 2.72 8.52
N ARG A 67 2.54 2.43 7.70
CA ARG A 67 2.51 2.78 6.27
C ARG A 67 1.35 2.14 5.53
N PHE A 68 1.01 0.90 5.87
CA PHE A 68 -0.14 0.21 5.29
C PHE A 68 -1.45 0.89 5.68
N GLU A 69 -1.68 1.20 6.96
CA GLU A 69 -2.88 1.92 7.41
C GLU A 69 -3.01 3.30 6.75
N TRP A 70 -1.89 4.02 6.62
CA TRP A 70 -1.86 5.29 5.89
C TRP A 70 -2.25 5.14 4.42
N LEU A 71 -1.81 4.08 3.75
CA LEU A 71 -2.20 3.81 2.36
C LEU A 71 -3.67 3.43 2.24
N LEU A 72 -4.24 2.71 3.20
CA LEU A 72 -5.68 2.45 3.28
C LEU A 72 -6.48 3.75 3.40
N GLU A 73 -6.06 4.65 4.28
CA GLU A 73 -6.66 5.98 4.45
C GLU A 73 -6.59 6.75 3.13
N ARG A 74 -5.43 6.87 2.53
CA ARG A 74 -5.25 7.54 1.24
C ARG A 74 -6.11 6.93 0.13
N ALA A 75 -6.13 5.62 0.00
CA ALA A 75 -6.95 4.94 -1.00
C ALA A 75 -8.45 5.22 -0.79
N SER A 76 -8.89 5.40 0.47
CA SER A 76 -10.28 5.73 0.79
C SER A 76 -10.70 7.11 0.29
N LEU A 77 -9.76 8.05 0.21
CA LEU A 77 -9.98 9.43 -0.23
C LEU A 77 -9.91 9.59 -1.75
N LEU A 78 -9.28 8.65 -2.47
CA LEU A 78 -9.19 8.72 -3.92
C LEU A 78 -10.54 8.48 -4.59
N ALA A 79 -10.81 9.25 -5.65
CA ALA A 79 -11.96 9.00 -6.50
C ALA A 79 -11.73 7.74 -7.33
N PRO A 80 -12.66 6.77 -7.34
CA PRO A 80 -12.51 5.56 -8.13
C PRO A 80 -12.43 5.89 -9.62
N GLU A 81 -11.40 5.39 -10.29
CA GLU A 81 -11.30 5.48 -11.74
C GLU A 81 -12.04 4.30 -12.40
N ALA A 82 -13.08 4.62 -13.18
CA ALA A 82 -13.93 3.63 -13.87
C ALA A 82 -13.48 3.37 -15.31
N ARG A 83 -12.18 3.35 -15.59
CA ARG A 83 -11.71 2.98 -16.94
C ARG A 83 -11.95 1.52 -17.22
N ARG A 84 -12.52 1.26 -18.41
CA ARG A 84 -12.63 -0.11 -18.89
C ARG A 84 -11.31 -0.55 -19.51
N TRP A 85 -10.98 -1.82 -19.32
CA TRP A 85 -9.87 -2.45 -19.99
C TRP A 85 -10.04 -2.35 -21.52
N PRO A 86 -9.07 -1.80 -22.27
CA PRO A 86 -9.23 -1.55 -23.70
C PRO A 86 -8.92 -2.80 -24.55
N ALA A 87 -9.56 -3.94 -24.26
CA ALA A 87 -9.27 -5.22 -24.90
C ALA A 87 -9.29 -5.17 -26.44
N GLU A 88 -10.32 -4.52 -27.03
CA GLU A 88 -10.43 -4.40 -28.48
C GLU A 88 -9.27 -3.63 -29.10
N ARG A 89 -8.83 -2.55 -28.41
CA ARG A 89 -7.68 -1.75 -28.90
C ARG A 89 -6.38 -2.52 -28.81
N LEU A 90 -6.22 -3.32 -27.76
CA LEU A 90 -5.03 -4.16 -27.58
C LEU A 90 -5.01 -5.29 -28.62
N ALA A 91 -6.15 -5.93 -28.86
CA ALA A 91 -6.28 -6.98 -29.90
C ALA A 91 -5.99 -6.47 -31.32
N ALA A 92 -6.22 -5.19 -31.58
CA ALA A 92 -5.95 -4.56 -32.89
C ALA A 92 -4.49 -4.15 -33.10
N LEU A 93 -3.62 -4.27 -32.08
CA LEU A 93 -2.22 -3.90 -32.20
C LEU A 93 -1.45 -4.91 -33.05
N ALA A 94 -0.64 -4.39 -33.99
CA ALA A 94 0.32 -5.22 -34.70
C ALA A 94 1.42 -5.73 -33.74
N PRO A 95 1.98 -6.93 -33.96
CA PRO A 95 3.03 -7.47 -33.09
C PRO A 95 4.20 -6.52 -32.84
N SER A 96 4.61 -5.74 -33.86
CA SER A 96 5.69 -4.75 -33.75
C SER A 96 5.39 -3.54 -32.84
N GLN A 97 4.13 -3.35 -32.45
CA GLN A 97 3.70 -2.26 -31.58
C GLN A 97 3.75 -2.64 -30.09
N TRP A 98 3.71 -3.96 -29.80
CA TRP A 98 3.72 -4.45 -28.43
C TRP A 98 4.99 -4.06 -27.65
N ASP A 99 6.13 -4.04 -28.31
CA ASP A 99 7.41 -3.66 -27.67
C ASP A 99 7.42 -2.25 -27.08
N ARG A 100 6.65 -1.35 -27.71
CA ARG A 100 6.55 0.04 -27.30
C ARG A 100 5.33 0.34 -26.43
N LEU A 101 4.49 -0.67 -26.17
CA LEU A 101 3.29 -0.51 -25.40
C LEU A 101 3.65 -0.10 -23.96
N VAL A 102 3.04 0.98 -23.49
CA VAL A 102 3.09 1.43 -22.10
C VAL A 102 1.68 1.31 -21.54
N LEU A 103 1.54 0.47 -20.52
CA LEU A 103 0.28 0.31 -19.79
C LEU A 103 0.27 1.30 -18.62
N HIS A 104 -0.83 1.99 -18.44
CA HIS A 104 -1.04 2.91 -17.33
C HIS A 104 -2.13 2.34 -16.42
N PRO A 105 -1.78 1.80 -15.25
CA PRO A 105 -2.78 1.42 -14.26
C PRO A 105 -3.65 2.61 -13.86
N ALA A 106 -4.81 2.32 -13.30
CA ALA A 106 -5.70 3.35 -12.80
C ALA A 106 -4.97 4.24 -11.76
N CYS A 107 -5.22 5.55 -11.77
CA CYS A 107 -4.55 6.50 -10.88
C CYS A 107 -4.91 6.32 -9.41
N ASP A 108 -6.01 5.62 -9.11
CA ASP A 108 -6.48 5.24 -7.78
C ASP A 108 -5.94 3.88 -7.30
N LEU A 109 -5.05 3.23 -8.07
CA LEU A 109 -4.34 2.03 -7.66
C LEU A 109 -3.10 2.42 -6.86
N LEU A 110 -3.05 2.02 -5.58
CA LEU A 110 -1.87 2.15 -4.73
C LEU A 110 -1.22 0.78 -4.56
N LEU A 111 0.11 0.76 -4.53
CA LEU A 111 0.91 -0.46 -4.35
C LEU A 111 1.73 -0.34 -3.08
N LEU A 112 1.80 -1.43 -2.32
CA LEU A 112 2.66 -1.56 -1.15
C LEU A 112 3.50 -2.83 -1.27
N GLU A 113 4.78 -2.70 -1.00
CA GLU A 113 5.70 -3.79 -0.68
C GLU A 113 6.13 -3.65 0.77
N SER A 114 6.09 -4.74 1.51
CA SER A 114 6.49 -4.80 2.91
C SER A 114 7.37 -6.04 3.14
N GLN A 115 8.38 -5.92 4.01
CA GLN A 115 9.19 -7.06 4.45
C GLN A 115 8.48 -7.89 5.52
N HIS A 116 7.32 -7.43 5.99
CA HIS A 116 6.54 -8.04 7.06
C HIS A 116 5.10 -8.30 6.58
N PRO A 117 4.37 -9.27 7.17
CA PRO A 117 3.02 -9.65 6.76
C PRO A 117 1.96 -8.64 7.28
N VAL A 118 2.08 -7.37 6.86
CA VAL A 118 1.28 -6.26 7.41
C VAL A 118 -0.23 -6.43 7.24
N LEU A 119 -0.69 -7.11 6.18
CA LEU A 119 -2.11 -7.41 5.99
C LEU A 119 -2.61 -8.38 7.07
N ALA A 120 -1.85 -9.44 7.34
CA ALA A 120 -2.20 -10.43 8.36
C ALA A 120 -2.16 -9.80 9.77
N LEU A 121 -1.14 -8.98 10.05
CA LEU A 121 -1.03 -8.21 11.30
C LEU A 121 -2.23 -7.27 11.50
N TRP A 122 -2.63 -6.57 10.45
CA TRP A 122 -3.79 -5.68 10.48
C TRP A 122 -5.10 -6.44 10.71
N GLN A 123 -5.28 -7.58 10.03
CA GLN A 123 -6.45 -8.46 10.22
C GLN A 123 -6.49 -9.03 11.64
N MET A 124 -5.36 -9.48 12.16
CA MET A 124 -5.25 -9.96 13.55
C MET A 124 -5.63 -8.86 14.55
N ALA A 125 -5.11 -7.65 14.36
CA ALA A 125 -5.33 -6.54 15.29
C ALA A 125 -6.79 -6.06 15.34
N LEU A 126 -7.46 -5.98 14.19
CA LEU A 126 -8.78 -5.33 14.09
C LEU A 126 -9.96 -6.30 13.90
N HIS A 127 -9.70 -7.49 13.39
CA HIS A 127 -10.77 -8.43 13.00
C HIS A 127 -10.68 -9.79 13.69
N GLY A 128 -9.76 -9.97 14.64
CA GLY A 128 -9.60 -11.25 15.36
C GLY A 128 -9.11 -12.36 14.44
N GLY A 129 -8.26 -12.03 13.47
CA GLY A 129 -7.62 -13.00 12.58
C GLY A 129 -6.69 -13.97 13.33
N GLU A 130 -6.15 -14.95 12.59
CA GLU A 130 -5.19 -15.90 13.13
C GLU A 130 -3.94 -15.20 13.68
N THR A 131 -3.35 -15.79 14.72
CA THR A 131 -2.10 -15.26 15.29
C THR A 131 -0.98 -15.36 14.26
N VAL A 132 -0.34 -14.26 13.94
CA VAL A 132 0.79 -14.20 13.02
C VAL A 132 2.04 -14.68 13.77
N SER A 133 2.56 -15.84 13.39
CA SER A 133 3.75 -16.43 13.99
C SER A 133 5.04 -16.11 13.24
N GLU A 134 4.96 -15.90 11.92
CA GLU A 134 6.09 -15.57 11.05
C GLU A 134 6.03 -14.08 10.69
N LEU A 135 6.91 -13.30 11.32
CA LEU A 135 6.93 -11.85 11.15
C LEU A 135 7.83 -11.38 10.00
N ASP A 136 8.75 -12.23 9.53
CA ASP A 136 9.69 -11.94 8.45
C ASP A 136 9.19 -12.48 7.10
N ALA A 137 7.88 -12.47 6.89
CA ALA A 137 7.24 -12.90 5.65
C ALA A 137 6.88 -11.66 4.80
N PRO A 138 7.61 -11.40 3.70
CA PRO A 138 7.31 -10.26 2.85
C PRO A 138 5.95 -10.39 2.18
N CYS A 139 5.30 -9.27 1.95
CA CYS A 139 4.02 -9.22 1.25
C CYS A 139 3.95 -8.07 0.24
N TRP A 140 3.18 -8.29 -0.81
CA TRP A 140 2.92 -7.33 -1.89
C TRP A 140 1.43 -7.10 -1.99
N LEU A 141 1.00 -5.85 -1.91
CA LEU A 141 -0.41 -5.51 -1.87
C LEU A 141 -0.76 -4.49 -2.95
N ALA A 142 -1.94 -4.66 -3.51
CA ALA A 142 -2.61 -3.65 -4.33
C ALA A 142 -3.84 -3.14 -3.56
N LEU A 143 -3.98 -1.83 -3.47
CA LEU A 143 -5.10 -1.18 -2.81
C LEU A 143 -5.87 -0.36 -3.83
N LYS A 144 -7.16 -0.64 -3.96
CA LYS A 144 -8.05 0.11 -4.83
C LYS A 144 -9.43 0.22 -4.22
N LYS A 145 -10.00 1.43 -4.28
CA LYS A 145 -11.38 1.66 -3.87
C LYS A 145 -12.32 1.29 -5.01
N ARG A 146 -13.29 0.41 -4.74
CA ARG A 146 -14.39 0.15 -5.68
C ARG A 146 -15.53 1.15 -5.44
N PRO A 147 -16.24 1.60 -6.50
CA PRO A 147 -17.40 2.48 -6.33
C PRO A 147 -18.41 1.88 -5.34
N GLY A 148 -18.82 2.67 -4.34
CA GLY A 148 -19.77 2.24 -3.30
C GLY A 148 -19.22 1.25 -2.27
N HIS A 149 -17.94 0.90 -2.33
CA HIS A 149 -17.31 -0.07 -1.42
C HIS A 149 -16.14 0.56 -0.65
N ARG A 150 -15.74 -0.14 0.42
CA ARG A 150 -14.50 0.18 1.15
C ARG A 150 -13.28 -0.17 0.28
N VAL A 151 -12.12 0.36 0.66
CA VAL A 151 -10.85 -0.09 0.12
C VAL A 151 -10.61 -1.53 0.54
N GLU A 152 -10.32 -2.38 -0.43
CA GLU A 152 -10.00 -3.79 -0.21
C GLU A 152 -8.55 -4.01 -0.62
N PRO A 153 -7.65 -4.35 0.32
CA PRO A 153 -6.30 -4.72 -0.01
C PRO A 153 -6.28 -6.11 -0.65
N VAL A 154 -5.67 -6.21 -1.81
CA VAL A 154 -5.54 -7.46 -2.57
C VAL A 154 -4.09 -7.93 -2.49
N PRO A 155 -3.82 -9.10 -1.89
CA PRO A 155 -2.48 -9.69 -1.92
C PRO A 155 -2.12 -10.12 -3.35
N LEU A 156 -0.87 -9.88 -3.72
CA LEU A 156 -0.30 -10.24 -5.01
C LEU A 156 0.97 -11.07 -4.79
N GLU A 157 1.32 -11.84 -5.82
CA GLU A 157 2.66 -12.38 -5.93
C GLU A 157 3.66 -11.26 -6.31
N ALA A 158 4.95 -11.49 -6.03
CA ALA A 158 6.00 -10.50 -6.30
C ALA A 158 6.05 -10.08 -7.78
N THR A 159 5.93 -11.03 -8.70
CA THR A 159 6.03 -10.77 -10.15
C THR A 159 4.89 -9.89 -10.68
N PRO A 160 3.60 -10.18 -10.46
CA PRO A 160 2.52 -9.28 -10.87
C PRO A 160 2.57 -7.91 -10.18
N TRP A 161 3.02 -7.86 -8.93
CA TRP A 161 3.20 -6.58 -8.24
C TRP A 161 4.28 -5.72 -8.93
N ARG A 162 5.45 -6.30 -9.27
CA ARG A 162 6.53 -5.60 -10.00
C ARG A 162 6.09 -5.16 -11.38
N LEU A 163 5.27 -5.97 -12.06
CA LEU A 163 4.66 -5.59 -13.34
C LEU A 163 3.83 -4.31 -13.19
N LEU A 164 2.91 -4.28 -12.24
CA LEU A 164 2.07 -3.11 -11.96
C LEU A 164 2.92 -1.89 -11.57
N GLN A 165 3.92 -2.06 -10.73
CA GLN A 165 4.86 -0.99 -10.35
C GLN A 165 5.60 -0.44 -11.57
N GLY A 166 6.09 -1.31 -12.44
CA GLY A 166 6.75 -0.90 -13.68
C GLY A 166 5.83 -0.14 -14.62
N CYS A 167 4.57 -0.55 -14.71
CA CYS A 167 3.54 0.17 -15.46
C CYS A 167 3.25 1.56 -14.86
N GLN A 168 3.19 1.70 -13.53
CA GLN A 168 3.06 3.01 -12.87
C GLN A 168 4.24 3.93 -13.14
N GLN A 169 5.44 3.37 -13.33
CA GLN A 169 6.65 4.10 -13.69
C GLN A 169 6.74 4.44 -15.19
N GLY A 170 5.72 4.10 -15.99
CA GLY A 170 5.67 4.37 -17.42
C GLY A 170 6.68 3.54 -18.25
N ARG A 171 7.10 2.39 -17.76
CA ARG A 171 8.01 1.50 -18.49
C ARG A 171 7.25 0.79 -19.63
N SER A 172 7.94 0.61 -20.77
CA SER A 172 7.38 -0.17 -21.88
C SER A 172 7.31 -1.65 -21.54
N LEU A 173 6.37 -2.34 -22.16
CA LEU A 173 6.18 -3.79 -21.97
C LEU A 173 7.45 -4.56 -22.30
N ALA A 174 8.14 -4.24 -23.39
CA ALA A 174 9.42 -4.86 -23.73
C ALA A 174 10.49 -4.67 -22.63
N SER A 175 10.58 -3.47 -22.05
CA SER A 175 11.51 -3.20 -20.94
C SER A 175 11.21 -4.02 -19.69
N LEU A 176 9.92 -4.26 -19.39
CA LEU A 176 9.49 -5.06 -18.26
C LEU A 176 9.79 -6.54 -18.48
N LEU A 177 9.44 -7.08 -19.65
CA LEU A 177 9.68 -8.48 -20.01
C LEU A 177 11.18 -8.80 -20.14
N ALA A 178 11.99 -7.86 -20.60
CA ALA A 178 13.45 -8.05 -20.67
C ALA A 178 14.09 -8.18 -19.28
N ARG A 179 13.49 -7.56 -18.25
CA ARG A 179 13.97 -7.66 -16.86
C ARG A 179 13.50 -8.92 -16.16
N GLU A 180 12.27 -9.31 -16.39
CA GLU A 180 11.62 -10.44 -15.74
C GLU A 180 10.68 -11.13 -16.74
N PRO A 181 11.18 -12.11 -17.51
CA PRO A 181 10.38 -12.81 -18.55
C PRO A 181 9.12 -13.48 -17.99
N ALA A 182 9.12 -13.91 -16.72
CA ALA A 182 7.97 -14.50 -16.06
C ALA A 182 6.73 -13.57 -16.02
N MET A 183 6.94 -12.25 -16.16
CA MET A 183 5.83 -11.29 -16.27
C MET A 183 4.90 -11.58 -17.46
N ALA A 184 5.39 -12.26 -18.50
CA ALA A 184 4.57 -12.61 -19.67
C ALA A 184 3.38 -13.50 -19.31
N GLU A 185 3.53 -14.39 -18.33
CA GLU A 185 2.47 -15.29 -17.87
C GLU A 185 1.28 -14.53 -17.28
N HIS A 186 1.53 -13.36 -16.69
CA HIS A 186 0.49 -12.51 -16.10
C HIS A 186 -0.20 -11.59 -17.11
N LEU A 187 0.27 -11.56 -18.35
CA LEU A 187 -0.33 -10.81 -19.46
C LEU A 187 -1.20 -11.71 -20.36
N ALA A 188 -1.03 -13.02 -20.28
CA ALA A 188 -1.73 -13.98 -21.16
C ALA A 188 -3.27 -13.98 -21.05
N PRO A 189 -3.91 -13.61 -19.91
CA PRO A 189 -5.37 -13.50 -19.81
C PRO A 189 -5.95 -12.21 -20.40
N LEU A 190 -5.12 -11.32 -20.94
CA LEU A 190 -5.55 -10.02 -21.51
C LEU A 190 -5.92 -10.17 -22.97
#